data_800fd1bda1439fbec54f94cee155bd73
#
_entry.id   800fd1bda1439fbec54f94cee155bd73
#
_cell.length_a   1.000
_cell.length_b   1.000
_cell.length_c   1.000
_cell.angle_alpha   90.00
_cell.angle_beta   90.00
_cell.angle_gamma   90.00
#
_symmetry.space_group_name_H-M   'P 1'
#
loop_
_entity.id
_entity.type
_entity.pdbx_description
1 polymer ?
#
loop_
_entity_poly.entity_id
_entity_poly.type
_entity_poly.pdbx_seq_one_letter_code
_entity_poly.pdbx_strand_id
1 'polypeptide(L)'
;GENSEVNLRGSKRISIADSKKDGNIITVDLKKHGITDMGKFGEGPYEDFWHVHDIPKPHMAEYGPGLELFYDGELMPIARYPEKGFMKIKEAVGKTPIYFKKKKNGTQEGMFIADDDAVKDWEDYEEIMLIGYWNADWATQRHMVKHIDRKTGVIEVSEPYHCMGYRDGECYT
;
A
#
# COMPACT_ATOMS: atom_id res chain seq x y z
N GLY A 1 -5.41 -8.48 -44.00
CA GLY A 1 -4.33 -8.93 -44.84
C GLY A 1 -3.78 -10.26 -44.34
N GLU A 2 -3.69 -11.21 -45.19
CA GLU A 2 -3.31 -12.62 -44.88
C GLU A 2 -1.86 -12.78 -44.35
N ASN A 3 -1.09 -11.74 -44.21
CA ASN A 3 0.28 -11.81 -43.71
C ASN A 3 0.64 -10.64 -42.73
N SER A 4 -0.35 -10.08 -42.08
CA SER A 4 -0.10 -9.01 -41.10
C SER A 4 -0.29 -9.54 -39.67
N GLU A 5 0.70 -9.35 -38.85
CA GLU A 5 0.58 -9.61 -37.42
C GLU A 5 -0.46 -8.67 -36.81
N VAL A 6 -1.51 -9.19 -36.21
CA VAL A 6 -2.55 -8.41 -35.53
C VAL A 6 -2.33 -8.50 -34.04
N ASN A 7 -1.97 -7.39 -33.44
CA ASN A 7 -1.81 -7.27 -31.98
C ASN A 7 -3.02 -6.58 -31.36
N LEU A 8 -3.80 -7.29 -30.57
CA LEU A 8 -4.86 -6.73 -29.73
C LEU A 8 -4.25 -6.39 -28.36
N ARG A 9 -4.35 -5.12 -27.94
CA ARG A 9 -3.79 -4.64 -26.69
C ARG A 9 -4.85 -3.93 -25.87
N GLY A 10 -5.00 -4.32 -24.60
CA GLY A 10 -5.81 -3.63 -23.59
C GLY A 10 -5.08 -2.46 -22.93
N SER A 11 -3.96 -1.98 -23.49
CA SER A 11 -3.08 -0.97 -22.90
C SER A 11 -2.89 0.21 -23.85
N LYS A 12 -2.59 1.38 -23.27
CA LYS A 12 -2.19 2.57 -24.01
C LYS A 12 -0.67 2.65 -24.11
N ARG A 13 -0.15 2.75 -25.32
CA ARG A 13 1.28 2.97 -25.55
C ARG A 13 1.61 4.46 -25.43
N ILE A 14 2.64 4.78 -24.68
CA ILE A 14 3.21 6.13 -24.55
C ILE A 14 4.63 6.07 -25.12
N SER A 15 4.97 7.06 -25.97
CA SER A 15 6.33 7.18 -26.46
C SER A 15 7.25 7.73 -25.38
N ILE A 16 8.46 7.21 -25.29
CA ILE A 16 9.47 7.78 -24.39
C ILE A 16 9.86 9.21 -24.79
N ALA A 17 9.64 9.58 -26.04
CA ALA A 17 9.84 10.97 -26.50
C ALA A 17 8.88 11.97 -25.82
N ASP A 18 7.77 11.49 -25.27
CA ASP A 18 6.79 12.30 -24.54
C ASP A 18 7.10 12.38 -23.02
N SER A 19 8.25 11.87 -22.60
CA SER A 19 8.71 11.87 -21.22
C SER A 19 9.74 12.95 -20.95
N LYS A 20 9.92 13.29 -19.67
CA LYS A 20 11.07 14.04 -19.18
C LYS A 20 12.07 13.05 -18.56
N LYS A 21 13.33 13.25 -18.85
CA LYS A 21 14.40 12.46 -18.25
C LYS A 21 15.28 13.36 -17.38
N ASP A 22 15.46 12.96 -16.13
CA ASP A 22 16.40 13.59 -15.20
C ASP A 22 17.27 12.48 -14.57
N GLY A 23 18.53 12.44 -14.96
CA GLY A 23 19.42 11.33 -14.61
C GLY A 23 18.85 9.98 -15.04
N ASN A 24 18.55 9.12 -14.07
CA ASN A 24 17.95 7.79 -14.29
C ASN A 24 16.43 7.79 -14.12
N ILE A 25 15.83 8.94 -13.82
CA ILE A 25 14.38 9.05 -13.61
C ILE A 25 13.71 9.47 -14.93
N ILE A 26 12.68 8.73 -15.30
CA ILE A 26 11.82 9.03 -16.44
C ILE A 26 10.43 9.40 -15.90
N THR A 27 9.98 10.61 -16.18
CA THR A 27 8.68 11.12 -15.75
C THR A 27 7.76 11.29 -16.94
N VAL A 28 6.54 10.78 -16.83
CA VAL A 28 5.49 10.89 -17.85
C VAL A 28 4.25 11.50 -17.22
N ASP A 29 3.72 12.54 -17.85
CA ASP A 29 2.44 13.14 -17.47
C ASP A 29 1.29 12.36 -18.13
N LEU A 30 0.69 11.44 -17.37
CA LEU A 30 -0.36 10.57 -17.86
C LEU A 30 -1.61 11.33 -18.33
N LYS A 31 -1.92 12.48 -17.71
CA LYS A 31 -3.07 13.31 -18.08
C LYS A 31 -2.97 13.83 -19.52
N LYS A 32 -1.77 14.18 -19.97
CA LYS A 32 -1.52 14.58 -21.38
C LYS A 32 -1.83 13.47 -22.37
N HIS A 33 -1.79 12.24 -21.93
CA HIS A 33 -2.13 11.07 -22.72
C HIS A 33 -3.59 10.63 -22.54
N GLY A 34 -4.42 11.43 -21.85
CA GLY A 34 -5.82 11.13 -21.59
C GLY A 34 -6.04 9.98 -20.61
N ILE A 35 -5.04 9.68 -19.78
CA ILE A 35 -5.16 8.74 -18.68
C ILE A 35 -5.41 9.59 -17.42
N THR A 36 -6.68 9.68 -17.02
CA THR A 36 -7.14 10.51 -15.90
C THR A 36 -7.61 9.68 -14.73
N ASP A 37 -7.98 8.43 -14.98
CA ASP A 37 -8.31 7.45 -13.95
C ASP A 37 -7.13 6.49 -13.81
N MET A 38 -6.46 6.56 -12.68
CA MET A 38 -5.33 5.70 -12.35
C MET A 38 -5.74 4.52 -11.47
N GLY A 39 -7.05 4.35 -11.28
CA GLY A 39 -7.55 3.42 -10.28
C GLY A 39 -7.23 3.89 -8.86
N LYS A 40 -7.77 3.20 -7.90
CA LYS A 40 -7.42 3.40 -6.50
C LYS A 40 -6.51 2.25 -6.09
N PHE A 41 -5.35 2.55 -5.52
CA PHE A 41 -4.65 1.57 -4.71
C PHE A 41 -5.51 1.37 -3.47
N GLY A 42 -6.11 0.20 -3.36
CA GLY A 42 -7.23 0.03 -2.46
C GLY A 42 -6.93 0.34 -1.00
N GLU A 43 -7.58 1.36 -0.49
CA GLU A 43 -8.02 1.36 0.89
C GLU A 43 -9.08 0.30 1.02
N GLY A 44 -8.93 -0.67 1.87
CA GLY A 44 -10.06 -1.56 2.10
C GLY A 44 -9.74 -2.83 2.84
N PRO A 45 -10.79 -3.32 3.47
CA PRO A 45 -10.71 -4.61 4.08
C PRO A 45 -10.55 -5.68 3.01
N TYR A 46 -9.60 -6.39 3.11
CA TYR A 46 -9.21 -7.72 2.78
C TYR A 46 -9.96 -8.45 1.75
N GLU A 47 -9.25 -8.84 0.77
CA GLU A 47 -9.54 -9.98 -0.06
C GLU A 47 -9.63 -11.28 0.75
N ASP A 48 -8.92 -11.38 1.86
CA ASP A 48 -8.77 -12.64 2.58
C ASP A 48 -9.51 -12.75 3.90
N PHE A 49 -10.21 -11.70 4.36
CA PHE A 49 -10.85 -11.74 5.66
C PHE A 49 -12.35 -12.03 5.59
N TRP A 50 -12.69 -13.25 5.31
CA TRP A 50 -14.04 -13.81 5.28
C TRP A 50 -14.79 -13.77 6.63
N HIS A 51 -14.14 -13.29 7.69
CA HIS A 51 -14.76 -13.21 9.03
C HIS A 51 -15.36 -11.84 9.38
N VAL A 52 -15.20 -10.86 8.54
CA VAL A 52 -15.78 -9.53 8.80
C VAL A 52 -17.20 -9.50 8.25
N HIS A 53 -18.11 -10.14 8.95
CA HIS A 53 -19.52 -10.20 8.58
C HIS A 53 -20.26 -8.85 8.58
N ASP A 54 -19.65 -7.81 9.16
CA ASP A 54 -20.30 -6.52 9.40
C ASP A 54 -19.75 -5.36 8.53
N ILE A 55 -18.79 -5.62 7.65
CA ILE A 55 -18.35 -4.60 6.71
C ILE A 55 -19.25 -4.64 5.48
N PRO A 56 -19.91 -3.52 5.14
CA PRO A 56 -20.75 -3.45 3.96
C PRO A 56 -19.98 -3.85 2.71
N LYS A 57 -20.47 -4.84 1.98
CA LYS A 57 -19.90 -5.37 0.72
C LYS A 57 -19.62 -4.34 -0.39
N PRO A 58 -20.16 -3.10 -0.39
CA PRO A 58 -19.85 -2.10 -1.42
C PRO A 58 -18.38 -1.73 -1.55
N HIS A 59 -17.60 -1.89 -0.48
CA HIS A 59 -16.18 -1.52 -0.53
C HIS A 59 -15.30 -2.48 -1.31
N MET A 60 -15.70 -3.72 -1.50
CA MET A 60 -14.92 -4.68 -2.30
C MET A 60 -15.03 -4.45 -3.82
N ALA A 61 -16.09 -3.79 -4.27
CA ALA A 61 -16.32 -3.55 -5.70
C ALA A 61 -15.60 -2.30 -6.25
N GLU A 62 -15.08 -1.44 -5.37
CA GLU A 62 -14.42 -0.19 -5.77
C GLU A 62 -12.92 -0.35 -6.03
N TYR A 63 -12.35 -1.51 -5.74
CA TYR A 63 -10.92 -1.76 -5.89
C TYR A 63 -10.66 -2.58 -7.15
N GLY A 64 -10.79 -1.91 -8.27
CA GLY A 64 -10.26 -2.43 -9.53
C GLY A 64 -8.71 -2.57 -9.46
N PRO A 65 -8.11 -3.40 -10.30
CA PRO A 65 -6.67 -3.41 -10.46
C PRO A 65 -6.24 -1.98 -10.78
N GLY A 66 -5.26 -1.46 -10.04
CA GLY A 66 -4.62 -0.19 -10.34
C GLY A 66 -4.00 -0.23 -11.75
N LEU A 67 -3.48 0.90 -12.20
CA LEU A 67 -2.72 0.93 -13.44
C LEU A 67 -1.49 0.02 -13.34
N GLU A 68 -1.27 -0.76 -14.35
CA GLU A 68 -0.04 -1.50 -14.55
C GLU A 68 0.86 -0.71 -15.53
N LEU A 69 2.12 -0.56 -15.18
CA LEU A 69 3.13 0.05 -16.03
C LEU A 69 4.03 -1.02 -16.64
N PHE A 70 4.15 -0.99 -17.95
CA PHE A 70 5.13 -1.80 -18.67
C PHE A 70 6.18 -0.90 -19.31
N TYR A 71 7.44 -1.23 -19.11
CA TYR A 71 8.57 -0.59 -19.76
C TYR A 71 9.37 -1.64 -20.52
N ASP A 72 9.57 -1.41 -21.82
CA ASP A 72 10.24 -2.35 -22.74
C ASP A 72 9.68 -3.79 -22.70
N GLY A 73 8.38 -3.93 -22.48
CA GLY A 73 7.69 -5.20 -22.40
C GLY A 73 7.69 -5.88 -21.03
N GLU A 74 8.44 -5.34 -20.07
CA GLU A 74 8.51 -5.85 -18.70
C GLU A 74 7.55 -5.10 -17.77
N LEU A 75 6.82 -5.83 -16.93
CA LEU A 75 5.97 -5.26 -15.88
C LEU A 75 6.84 -4.57 -14.83
N MET A 76 6.61 -3.29 -14.63
CA MET A 76 7.32 -2.52 -13.61
C MET A 76 6.71 -2.73 -12.23
N PRO A 77 7.53 -2.99 -11.21
CA PRO A 77 7.04 -3.06 -9.84
C PRO A 77 6.56 -1.68 -9.36
N ILE A 78 5.58 -1.68 -8.49
CA ILE A 78 5.20 -0.48 -7.74
C ILE A 78 6.37 -0.10 -6.83
N ALA A 79 6.69 1.20 -6.76
CA ALA A 79 7.70 1.70 -5.83
C ALA A 79 7.31 1.31 -4.41
N ARG A 80 8.28 0.78 -3.65
CA ARG A 80 8.06 0.33 -2.28
C ARG A 80 9.28 0.58 -1.41
N TYR A 81 9.04 0.70 -0.11
CA TYR A 81 10.08 0.70 0.90
C TYR A 81 9.72 -0.29 2.04
N PRO A 82 10.66 -1.11 2.51
CA PRO A 82 11.99 -1.30 1.94
C PRO A 82 11.93 -1.97 0.57
N GLU A 83 12.94 -1.82 -0.25
CA GLU A 83 12.99 -2.43 -1.60
C GLU A 83 12.80 -3.95 -1.55
N LYS A 84 13.31 -4.58 -0.50
CA LYS A 84 13.17 -6.02 -0.24
C LYS A 84 12.79 -6.27 1.22
N GLY A 85 11.94 -7.27 1.43
CA GLY A 85 11.50 -7.65 2.77
C GLY A 85 10.40 -6.72 3.31
N PHE A 86 10.33 -6.56 4.61
CA PHE A 86 9.32 -5.80 5.34
C PHE A 86 9.96 -5.05 6.50
N MET A 87 9.40 -3.90 6.84
CA MET A 87 9.61 -3.28 8.16
C MET A 87 8.76 -4.00 9.20
N LYS A 88 9.10 -3.80 10.47
CA LYS A 88 8.37 -4.38 11.60
C LYS A 88 7.75 -3.30 12.48
N ILE A 89 6.64 -3.66 13.10
CA ILE A 89 6.09 -2.89 14.21
C ILE A 89 7.02 -3.09 15.41
N LYS A 90 7.77 -2.06 15.78
CA LYS A 90 8.60 -2.06 16.98
C LYS A 90 7.75 -2.04 18.24
N GLU A 91 6.71 -1.21 18.23
CA GLU A 91 5.77 -1.02 19.32
C GLU A 91 4.45 -0.53 18.76
N ALA A 92 3.36 -1.24 19.08
CA ALA A 92 2.00 -0.76 18.80
C ALA A 92 1.56 0.21 19.90
N VAL A 93 1.04 1.36 19.49
CA VAL A 93 0.68 2.49 20.37
C VAL A 93 -0.84 2.60 20.48
N GLY A 94 -1.36 2.66 21.71
CA GLY A 94 -2.80 2.80 21.92
C GLY A 94 -3.24 2.47 23.33
N LYS A 95 -4.54 2.66 23.58
CA LYS A 95 -5.16 2.48 24.90
C LYS A 95 -5.87 1.16 25.07
N THR A 96 -6.20 0.50 23.97
CA THR A 96 -6.96 -0.77 23.96
C THR A 96 -6.01 -1.94 23.69
N PRO A 97 -5.46 -2.57 24.74
CA PRO A 97 -4.45 -3.60 24.57
C PRO A 97 -5.03 -4.88 23.98
N ILE A 98 -4.26 -5.54 23.13
CA ILE A 98 -4.49 -6.92 22.74
C ILE A 98 -3.52 -7.84 23.47
N TYR A 99 -3.96 -9.06 23.70
CA TYR A 99 -3.19 -10.05 24.46
C TYR A 99 -2.95 -11.30 23.64
N PHE A 100 -1.70 -11.72 23.58
CA PHE A 100 -1.30 -12.98 23.02
C PHE A 100 -0.66 -13.86 24.11
N LYS A 101 -1.16 -15.06 24.28
CA LYS A 101 -0.70 -15.98 25.36
C LYS A 101 -0.65 -15.29 26.73
N LYS A 102 -1.69 -14.51 27.07
CA LYS A 102 -1.84 -13.75 28.32
C LYS A 102 -0.83 -12.59 28.53
N LYS A 103 -0.03 -12.25 27.54
CA LYS A 103 0.85 -11.08 27.57
C LYS A 103 0.29 -10.00 26.67
N LYS A 104 0.36 -8.73 27.11
CA LYS A 104 0.08 -7.60 26.23
C LYS A 104 1.07 -7.69 25.06
N ASN A 105 0.57 -7.59 23.83
CA ASN A 105 1.38 -7.75 22.63
C ASN A 105 0.92 -6.84 21.50
N GLY A 106 0.34 -5.70 21.82
CA GLY A 106 -0.11 -4.73 20.83
C GLY A 106 -1.35 -3.97 21.27
N THR A 107 -2.00 -3.30 20.34
CA THR A 107 -3.19 -2.45 20.56
C THR A 107 -4.18 -2.57 19.42
N GLN A 108 -5.43 -2.14 19.65
CA GLN A 108 -6.49 -2.13 18.62
C GLN A 108 -6.39 -0.93 17.69
N GLU A 109 -5.80 0.15 18.16
CA GLU A 109 -5.66 1.39 17.41
C GLU A 109 -4.63 1.23 16.29
N GLY A 110 -4.88 1.87 15.16
CA GLY A 110 -3.98 1.88 13.99
C GLY A 110 -2.79 2.82 14.18
N MET A 111 -2.10 2.72 15.32
CA MET A 111 -0.93 3.52 15.64
C MET A 111 0.23 2.63 16.06
N PHE A 112 1.41 2.86 15.52
CA PHE A 112 2.60 2.10 15.87
C PHE A 112 3.89 2.85 15.53
N ILE A 113 4.99 2.42 16.15
CA ILE A 113 6.35 2.87 15.85
C ILE A 113 7.02 1.81 14.98
N ALA A 114 7.63 2.25 13.88
CA ALA A 114 8.45 1.41 13.01
C ALA A 114 9.77 1.01 13.67
N ASP A 115 10.34 -0.10 13.25
CA ASP A 115 11.70 -0.50 13.59
C ASP A 115 12.78 0.21 12.74
N ASP A 116 12.35 1.07 11.81
CA ASP A 116 13.21 1.86 10.94
C ASP A 116 12.93 3.36 11.11
N ASP A 117 13.96 4.11 11.45
CA ASP A 117 13.85 5.56 11.66
C ASP A 117 13.66 6.36 10.37
N ALA A 118 13.85 5.77 9.19
CA ALA A 118 13.63 6.41 7.90
C ALA A 118 12.20 6.96 7.74
N VAL A 119 11.23 6.39 8.44
CA VAL A 119 9.84 6.87 8.42
C VAL A 119 9.69 8.31 8.92
N LYS A 120 10.62 8.80 9.72
CA LYS A 120 10.61 10.18 10.25
C LYS A 120 10.92 11.22 9.17
N ASP A 121 11.58 10.81 8.12
CA ASP A 121 11.99 11.66 7.00
C ASP A 121 11.02 11.57 5.81
N TRP A 122 9.98 10.74 5.89
CA TRP A 122 9.02 10.63 4.81
C TRP A 122 8.24 11.93 4.64
N GLU A 123 8.21 12.41 3.41
CA GLU A 123 7.39 13.52 2.95
C GLU A 123 6.15 12.99 2.24
N ASP A 124 5.14 13.82 2.05
CA ASP A 124 3.90 13.51 1.32
C ASP A 124 3.24 12.18 1.77
N TYR A 125 3.27 11.93 3.09
CA TYR A 125 2.81 10.67 3.66
C TYR A 125 1.32 10.37 3.40
N GLU A 126 0.53 11.38 3.04
CA GLU A 126 -0.88 11.21 2.65
C GLU A 126 -1.07 10.33 1.41
N GLU A 127 -0.02 10.16 0.60
CA GLU A 127 -0.01 9.28 -0.56
C GLU A 127 0.63 7.90 -0.26
N ILE A 128 1.12 7.70 0.95
CA ILE A 128 1.78 6.44 1.33
C ILE A 128 0.74 5.40 1.74
N MET A 129 0.80 4.26 1.08
CA MET A 129 0.02 3.08 1.43
C MET A 129 0.92 2.03 2.07
N LEU A 130 0.53 1.54 3.23
CA LEU A 130 1.19 0.44 3.92
C LEU A 130 0.46 -0.86 3.63
N ILE A 131 1.22 -1.91 3.33
CA ILE A 131 0.70 -3.27 3.12
C ILE A 131 1.39 -4.19 4.11
N GLY A 132 0.65 -4.91 4.92
CA GLY A 132 1.29 -5.73 5.93
C GLY A 132 0.43 -6.78 6.60
N TYR A 133 1.12 -7.55 7.40
CA TYR A 133 0.58 -8.53 8.32
C TYR A 133 0.56 -7.90 9.72
N TRP A 134 -0.58 -7.34 10.10
CA TRP A 134 -0.67 -6.47 11.29
C TRP A 134 -0.77 -7.23 12.60
N ASN A 135 -1.29 -8.45 12.56
CA ASN A 135 -1.49 -9.27 13.74
C ASN A 135 -1.13 -10.74 13.51
N ALA A 136 -1.36 -11.27 12.32
CA ALA A 136 -1.13 -12.65 11.97
C ALA A 136 -0.59 -12.76 10.56
N ASP A 137 0.33 -13.67 10.33
CA ASP A 137 1.09 -13.88 9.09
C ASP A 137 0.26 -14.40 7.89
N TRP A 138 -1.02 -14.65 8.11
CA TRP A 138 -1.98 -15.09 7.08
C TRP A 138 -3.03 -14.03 6.75
N ALA A 139 -3.04 -12.88 7.45
CA ALA A 139 -4.03 -11.82 7.29
C ALA A 139 -3.34 -10.51 6.89
N THR A 140 -3.40 -10.18 5.62
CA THR A 140 -2.86 -8.91 5.11
C THR A 140 -3.91 -7.81 5.10
N GLN A 141 -3.46 -6.56 5.20
CA GLN A 141 -4.28 -5.36 4.98
C GLN A 141 -3.46 -4.21 4.44
N ARG A 142 -4.18 -3.39 3.66
CA ARG A 142 -3.68 -2.12 3.16
C ARG A 142 -4.26 -0.99 3.98
N HIS A 143 -3.42 -0.05 4.35
CA HIS A 143 -3.83 1.18 5.03
C HIS A 143 -3.15 2.37 4.38
N MET A 144 -3.90 3.44 4.20
CA MET A 144 -3.28 4.73 3.93
C MET A 144 -2.70 5.30 5.21
N VAL A 145 -1.54 5.92 5.12
CA VAL A 145 -0.99 6.68 6.24
C VAL A 145 -1.82 7.93 6.44
N LYS A 146 -2.29 8.15 7.66
CA LYS A 146 -3.05 9.32 8.05
C LYS A 146 -2.16 10.41 8.62
N HIS A 147 -1.18 10.01 9.43
CA HIS A 147 -0.26 10.93 10.08
C HIS A 147 1.03 10.22 10.48
N ILE A 148 2.13 10.97 10.45
CA ILE A 148 3.42 10.55 11.01
C ILE A 148 3.90 11.64 11.97
N ASP A 149 4.06 11.30 13.25
CA ASP A 149 4.76 12.15 14.19
C ASP A 149 6.27 11.99 13.99
N ARG A 150 6.89 12.93 13.31
CA ARG A 150 8.31 12.89 12.97
C ARG A 150 9.25 12.92 14.17
N LYS A 151 8.78 13.34 15.35
CA LYS A 151 9.59 13.35 16.57
C LYS A 151 9.67 11.97 17.20
N THR A 152 8.55 11.30 17.28
CA THR A 152 8.43 9.99 17.91
C THR A 152 8.57 8.83 16.94
N GLY A 153 8.29 9.06 15.65
CA GLY A 153 8.20 8.02 14.61
C GLY A 153 6.89 7.23 14.69
N VAL A 154 5.89 7.74 15.41
CA VAL A 154 4.57 7.12 15.44
C VAL A 154 3.87 7.33 14.11
N ILE A 155 3.47 6.26 13.49
CA ILE A 155 2.61 6.22 12.30
C ILE A 155 1.18 5.98 12.75
N GLU A 156 0.25 6.79 12.28
CA GLU A 156 -1.19 6.58 12.39
C GLU A 156 -1.74 6.23 11.01
N VAL A 157 -2.49 5.15 10.90
CA VAL A 157 -3.14 4.75 9.66
C VAL A 157 -4.60 5.18 9.63
N SER A 158 -5.18 5.26 8.42
CA SER A 158 -6.59 5.56 8.23
C SER A 158 -7.48 4.37 8.63
N GLU A 159 -8.69 4.67 9.07
CA GLU A 159 -9.73 3.65 9.27
C GLU A 159 -10.24 3.09 7.91
N PRO A 160 -10.76 1.88 7.88
CA PRO A 160 -10.99 0.99 9.02
C PRO A 160 -9.70 0.32 9.50
N TYR A 161 -9.55 0.24 10.83
CA TYR A 161 -8.41 -0.44 11.43
C TYR A 161 -8.50 -1.97 11.25
N HIS A 162 -7.34 -2.63 11.41
CA HIS A 162 -7.30 -4.09 11.38
C HIS A 162 -8.13 -4.69 12.51
N CYS A 163 -9.07 -5.57 12.18
CA CYS A 163 -10.03 -6.09 13.14
C CYS A 163 -9.42 -6.84 14.34
N MET A 164 -8.24 -7.43 14.16
CA MET A 164 -7.47 -8.07 15.24
C MET A 164 -6.47 -7.12 15.91
N GLY A 165 -6.41 -5.86 15.49
CA GLY A 165 -5.43 -4.87 15.97
C GLY A 165 -4.03 -5.06 15.39
N TYR A 166 -3.08 -4.40 16.02
CA TYR A 166 -1.68 -4.28 15.58
C TYR A 166 -0.77 -4.87 16.64
N ARG A 167 0.11 -5.78 16.24
CA ARG A 167 0.93 -6.56 17.16
C ARG A 167 2.40 -6.22 17.00
N ASP A 168 3.11 -6.10 18.12
CA ASP A 168 4.56 -5.89 18.13
C ASP A 168 5.28 -7.02 17.40
N GLY A 169 6.22 -6.67 16.53
CA GLY A 169 7.01 -7.61 15.74
C GLY A 169 6.38 -8.07 14.43
N GLU A 170 5.13 -7.71 14.15
CA GLU A 170 4.51 -7.99 12.85
C GLU A 170 5.07 -7.10 11.74
N CYS A 171 4.89 -7.50 10.48
CA CYS A 171 5.62 -6.99 9.34
C CYS A 171 4.72 -6.19 8.39
N TYR A 172 5.27 -5.11 7.82
CA TYR A 172 4.62 -4.30 6.79
C TYR A 172 5.63 -3.70 5.81
N THR A 173 5.14 -3.17 4.68
CA THR A 173 5.92 -2.50 3.64
C THR A 173 5.14 -1.31 3.09
#